data_a49308afecaff61a3d545f3b00b0333f
#
_entry.id   a49308afecaff61a3d545f3b00b0333f
#
_cell.length_a   1.000
_cell.length_b   1.000
_cell.length_c   1.000
_cell.angle_alpha   90.00
_cell.angle_beta   90.00
_cell.angle_gamma   90.00
#
_symmetry.space_group_name_H-M   'P 1'
#
loop_
_entity.id
_entity.type
_entity.pdbx_description
1 polymer ?
#
loop_
_entity_poly.entity_id
_entity_poly.type
_entity_poly.pdbx_seq_one_letter_code
_entity_poly.pdbx_strand_id
1 'polypeptide(L)'
;MSMKSKFMYVGIRVTDLERSIDFYTNTLGMKVSGRSKIEQTKGETVGLQTEKDGFTLELNYYEKDSPYNTKYVVGEGLDHLAFKVDDLDKALEEAKKAGHRTILQMKADGGRWAYIEDPDGNWIELF
;
A
#
# COMPACT_ATOMS: atom_id res chain seq x y z
N MET A 1 13.59 -22.91 -21.30
CA MET A 1 13.54 -23.42 -19.93
C MET A 1 13.32 -22.31 -18.95
N SER A 2 12.44 -22.47 -17.99
CA SER A 2 12.14 -21.47 -16.97
C SER A 2 12.64 -21.95 -15.60
N MET A 3 12.99 -21.02 -14.73
CA MET A 3 13.27 -21.36 -13.32
C MET A 3 11.97 -21.65 -12.58
N LYS A 4 12.07 -22.42 -11.51
CA LYS A 4 10.96 -22.54 -10.56
C LYS A 4 11.01 -21.32 -9.64
N SER A 5 9.91 -20.59 -9.55
CA SER A 5 9.83 -19.41 -8.72
C SER A 5 8.47 -19.34 -8.01
N LYS A 6 8.46 -18.67 -6.88
CA LYS A 6 7.25 -18.39 -6.12
C LYS A 6 7.19 -16.88 -5.86
N PHE A 7 6.08 -16.27 -6.24
CA PHE A 7 5.87 -14.86 -5.98
C PHE A 7 5.60 -14.67 -4.47
N MET A 8 6.39 -13.82 -3.81
CA MET A 8 6.39 -13.73 -2.35
C MET A 8 5.76 -12.46 -1.80
N TYR A 9 6.12 -11.30 -2.32
CA TYR A 9 5.61 -10.02 -1.83
C TYR A 9 5.81 -8.91 -2.86
N VAL A 10 5.15 -7.78 -2.61
CA VAL A 10 5.35 -6.54 -3.37
C VAL A 10 5.96 -5.50 -2.46
N GLY A 11 7.02 -4.86 -2.92
CA GLY A 11 7.61 -3.71 -2.24
C GLY A 11 7.20 -2.42 -2.92
N ILE A 12 6.72 -1.45 -2.15
CA ILE A 12 6.47 -0.10 -2.64
C ILE A 12 7.34 0.88 -1.87
N ARG A 13 7.72 1.97 -2.52
CA ARG A 13 8.46 3.04 -1.86
C ARG A 13 7.49 4.00 -1.19
N VAL A 14 7.85 4.49 0.00
CA VAL A 14 7.08 5.48 0.74
C VAL A 14 7.95 6.68 1.08
N THR A 15 7.35 7.85 1.20
CA THR A 15 8.09 9.09 1.51
C THR A 15 8.07 9.44 2.98
N ASP A 16 7.08 8.95 3.73
CA ASP A 16 6.94 9.12 5.17
C ASP A 16 6.48 7.78 5.76
N LEU A 17 7.41 7.06 6.38
CA LEU A 17 7.16 5.69 6.81
C LEU A 17 6.04 5.59 7.85
N GLU A 18 6.07 6.44 8.88
CA GLU A 18 5.07 6.39 9.95
C GLU A 18 3.67 6.74 9.45
N ARG A 19 3.56 7.71 8.55
CA ARG A 19 2.28 8.08 7.93
C ARG A 19 1.72 6.94 7.08
N SER A 20 2.58 6.25 6.35
CA SER A 20 2.15 5.10 5.54
C SER A 20 1.77 3.90 6.41
N ILE A 21 2.53 3.61 7.47
CA ILE A 21 2.17 2.57 8.43
C ILE A 21 0.79 2.87 9.02
N ASP A 22 0.55 4.11 9.44
CA ASP A 22 -0.74 4.51 9.99
C ASP A 22 -1.88 4.28 9.00
N PHE A 23 -1.70 4.68 7.75
CA PHE A 23 -2.71 4.49 6.71
C PHE A 23 -3.04 3.00 6.50
N TYR A 24 -2.02 2.18 6.24
CA TYR A 24 -2.24 0.77 5.92
C TYR A 24 -2.74 -0.04 7.12
N THR A 25 -2.37 0.33 8.34
CA THR A 25 -2.85 -0.37 9.54
C THR A 25 -4.21 0.15 10.01
N ASN A 26 -4.38 1.45 10.18
CA ASN A 26 -5.60 2.01 10.76
C ASN A 26 -6.73 2.19 9.74
N THR A 27 -6.43 2.44 8.48
CA THR A 27 -7.45 2.60 7.45
C THR A 27 -7.76 1.27 6.74
N LEU A 28 -6.74 0.52 6.35
CA LEU A 28 -6.93 -0.73 5.60
C LEU A 28 -6.87 -1.99 6.46
N GLY A 29 -6.64 -1.87 7.76
CA GLY A 29 -6.69 -3.00 8.68
C GLY A 29 -5.51 -3.98 8.58
N MET A 30 -4.42 -3.58 7.96
CA MET A 30 -3.23 -4.41 7.90
C MET A 30 -2.51 -4.45 9.25
N LYS A 31 -1.69 -5.46 9.45
CA LYS A 31 -0.86 -5.60 10.65
C LYS A 31 0.61 -5.67 10.28
N VAL A 32 1.45 -5.04 11.07
CA VAL A 32 2.90 -5.12 10.90
C VAL A 32 3.35 -6.55 11.16
N SER A 33 4.00 -7.17 10.18
CA SER A 33 4.57 -8.50 10.30
C SER A 33 6.08 -8.48 10.57
N GLY A 34 6.75 -7.36 10.30
CA GLY A 34 8.16 -7.19 10.56
C GLY A 34 8.63 -5.78 10.25
N ARG A 35 9.76 -5.40 10.83
CA ARG A 35 10.37 -4.09 10.61
C ARG A 35 11.88 -4.22 10.72
N SER A 36 12.63 -3.66 9.77
CA SER A 36 14.10 -3.77 9.75
C SER A 36 14.75 -2.52 9.18
N LYS A 37 15.84 -2.10 9.80
CA LYS A 37 16.73 -1.07 9.22
C LYS A 37 17.78 -1.76 8.36
N ILE A 38 18.10 -1.16 7.23
CA ILE A 38 19.13 -1.64 6.31
C ILE A 38 20.17 -0.55 6.15
N GLU A 39 21.29 -0.66 6.86
CA GLU A 39 22.33 0.35 6.86
C GLU A 39 22.96 0.55 5.47
N GLN A 40 23.14 -0.53 4.74
CA GLN A 40 23.77 -0.50 3.42
C GLN A 40 23.05 0.42 2.44
N THR A 41 21.73 0.54 2.54
CA THR A 41 20.90 1.39 1.68
C THR A 41 20.44 2.67 2.38
N LYS A 42 20.76 2.84 3.66
CA LYS A 42 20.19 3.88 4.52
C LYS A 42 18.66 3.89 4.45
N GLY A 43 18.13 2.71 4.55
CA GLY A 43 16.70 2.47 4.41
C GLY A 43 16.08 1.76 5.60
N GLU A 44 14.78 1.68 5.57
CA GLU A 44 14.00 0.91 6.53
C GLU A 44 12.84 0.23 5.79
N THR A 45 12.55 -1.02 6.15
CA THR A 45 11.45 -1.78 5.57
C THR A 45 10.44 -2.16 6.64
N VAL A 46 9.17 -2.17 6.27
CA VAL A 46 8.07 -2.63 7.12
C VAL A 46 7.19 -3.57 6.31
N GLY A 47 7.05 -4.80 6.76
CA GLY A 47 6.15 -5.78 6.16
C GLY A 47 4.76 -5.65 6.76
N LEU A 48 3.73 -5.70 5.92
CA LEU A 48 2.32 -5.57 6.30
C LEU A 48 1.53 -6.74 5.71
N GLN A 49 0.58 -7.26 6.50
CA GLN A 49 -0.32 -8.34 6.08
C GLN A 49 -1.72 -8.10 6.61
N THR A 50 -2.75 -8.52 5.86
CA THR A 50 -4.15 -8.47 6.33
C THR A 50 -4.49 -9.70 7.16
N GLU A 51 -3.78 -10.80 6.94
CA GLU A 51 -3.95 -12.06 7.67
C GLU A 51 -2.61 -12.74 7.85
N LYS A 52 -2.49 -13.56 8.90
CA LYS A 52 -1.28 -14.33 9.15
C LYS A 52 -0.97 -15.24 7.95
N ASP A 53 0.30 -15.25 7.52
CA ASP A 53 0.77 -16.01 6.36
C ASP A 53 0.09 -15.59 5.04
N GLY A 54 -0.57 -14.44 5.03
CA GLY A 54 -1.14 -13.84 3.84
C GLY A 54 -0.09 -13.15 2.98
N PHE A 55 -0.58 -12.53 1.91
CA PHE A 55 0.30 -11.78 1.00
C PHE A 55 0.88 -10.55 1.71
N THR A 56 2.17 -10.31 1.51
CA THR A 56 2.86 -9.21 2.17
C THR A 56 3.01 -8.00 1.26
N LEU A 57 2.67 -6.84 1.79
CA LEU A 57 3.06 -5.55 1.24
C LEU A 57 4.24 -5.05 2.05
N GLU A 58 5.37 -4.79 1.40
CA GLU A 58 6.55 -4.22 2.05
C GLU A 58 6.65 -2.74 1.76
N LEU A 59 6.70 -1.91 2.80
CA LEU A 59 6.96 -0.49 2.70
C LEU A 59 8.48 -0.27 2.74
N ASN A 60 9.01 0.49 1.79
CA ASN A 60 10.43 0.79 1.68
C ASN A 60 10.66 2.29 1.81
N TYR A 61 11.36 2.68 2.86
CA TYR A 61 11.72 4.07 3.12
C TYR A 61 13.23 4.24 3.01
N TYR A 62 13.67 5.36 2.47
CA TYR A 62 15.09 5.73 2.38
C TYR A 62 15.31 7.10 3.01
N GLU A 63 16.39 7.23 3.80
CA GLU A 63 16.79 8.50 4.38
C GLU A 63 17.19 9.50 3.29
N LYS A 64 17.14 10.80 3.63
CA LYS A 64 17.38 11.88 2.66
C LYS A 64 18.71 11.79 1.95
N ASP A 65 19.75 11.30 2.62
CA ASP A 65 21.09 11.15 2.07
C ASP A 65 21.35 9.79 1.44
N SER A 66 20.33 8.93 1.36
CA SER A 66 20.44 7.66 0.66
C SER A 66 20.51 7.88 -0.85
N PRO A 67 21.41 7.16 -1.56
CA PRO A 67 21.44 7.23 -3.03
C PRO A 67 20.15 6.69 -3.67
N TYR A 68 19.34 5.94 -2.91
CA TYR A 68 18.08 5.38 -3.37
C TYR A 68 16.88 6.29 -3.09
N ASN A 69 17.09 7.41 -2.38
CA ASN A 69 16.05 8.42 -2.18
C ASN A 69 16.01 9.35 -3.40
N THR A 70 15.44 8.84 -4.49
CA THR A 70 15.23 9.60 -5.71
C THR A 70 13.89 10.32 -5.68
N LYS A 71 13.66 11.22 -6.62
CA LYS A 71 12.38 11.92 -6.73
C LYS A 71 11.23 10.91 -6.80
N TYR A 72 10.23 11.07 -5.95
CA TYR A 72 9.05 10.23 -5.98
C TYR A 72 8.08 10.71 -7.06
N VAL A 73 7.68 9.80 -7.96
CA VAL A 73 6.71 10.07 -9.02
C VAL A 73 5.60 9.02 -8.94
N VAL A 74 4.43 9.45 -8.49
CA VAL A 74 3.28 8.55 -8.35
C VAL A 74 2.80 8.07 -9.72
N GLY A 75 2.39 6.81 -9.80
CA GLY A 75 1.89 6.20 -11.03
C GLY A 75 2.96 5.70 -11.99
N GLU A 76 4.22 5.93 -11.67
CA GLU A 76 5.32 5.44 -12.49
C GLU A 76 5.75 4.05 -11.99
N GLY A 77 5.22 3.03 -12.64
CA GLY A 77 5.51 1.63 -12.32
C GLY A 77 4.47 0.94 -11.45
N LEU A 78 3.80 1.64 -10.53
CA LEU A 78 2.69 1.11 -9.75
C LEU A 78 1.39 1.81 -10.17
N ASP A 79 0.45 1.06 -10.73
CA ASP A 79 -0.85 1.62 -11.10
C ASP A 79 -1.75 1.72 -9.87
N HIS A 80 -2.02 0.61 -9.20
CA HIS A 80 -2.80 0.59 -7.97
C HIS A 80 -2.63 -0.73 -7.21
N LEU A 81 -3.06 -0.71 -5.95
CA LEU A 81 -3.22 -1.89 -5.10
C LEU A 81 -4.71 -2.12 -4.91
N ALA A 82 -5.13 -3.37 -4.77
CA ALA A 82 -6.53 -3.70 -4.59
C ALA A 82 -6.77 -4.45 -3.28
N PHE A 83 -7.83 -4.07 -2.57
CA PHE A 83 -8.27 -4.71 -1.34
C PHE A 83 -9.74 -5.07 -1.45
N LYS A 84 -10.07 -6.31 -1.12
CA LYS A 84 -11.45 -6.72 -0.99
C LYS A 84 -11.97 -6.31 0.38
N VAL A 85 -13.15 -5.69 0.41
CA VAL A 85 -13.81 -5.27 1.65
C VAL A 85 -15.18 -5.94 1.76
N ASP A 86 -15.70 -6.07 2.98
CA ASP A 86 -16.99 -6.72 3.20
C ASP A 86 -18.16 -5.84 2.73
N ASP A 87 -18.03 -4.53 2.91
CA ASP A 87 -19.06 -3.55 2.57
C ASP A 87 -18.40 -2.31 1.98
N LEU A 88 -18.52 -2.14 0.67
CA LEU A 88 -17.84 -1.05 -0.04
C LEU A 88 -18.30 0.34 0.44
N ASP A 89 -19.61 0.56 0.58
CA ASP A 89 -20.13 1.86 0.98
C ASP A 89 -19.67 2.24 2.38
N LYS A 90 -19.67 1.29 3.30
CA LYS A 90 -19.18 1.49 4.67
C LYS A 90 -17.67 1.76 4.68
N ALA A 91 -16.90 1.02 3.89
CA ALA A 91 -15.45 1.22 3.79
C ALA A 91 -15.12 2.61 3.26
N LEU A 92 -15.83 3.08 2.23
CA LEU A 92 -15.63 4.42 1.67
C LEU A 92 -15.98 5.52 2.68
N GLU A 93 -17.03 5.32 3.47
CA GLU A 93 -17.41 6.28 4.51
C GLU A 93 -16.37 6.32 5.62
N GLU A 94 -15.88 5.18 6.08
CA GLU A 94 -14.82 5.10 7.10
C GLU A 94 -13.53 5.75 6.60
N ALA A 95 -13.15 5.51 5.35
CA ALA A 95 -11.98 6.15 4.75
C ALA A 95 -12.15 7.68 4.71
N LYS A 96 -13.32 8.16 4.35
CA LYS A 96 -13.64 9.59 4.33
C LYS A 96 -13.51 10.21 5.72
N LYS A 97 -14.01 9.56 6.76
CA LYS A 97 -13.87 10.02 8.15
C LYS A 97 -12.41 10.09 8.58
N ALA A 98 -11.57 9.21 8.06
CA ALA A 98 -10.12 9.20 8.32
C ALA A 98 -9.34 10.21 7.45
N GLY A 99 -10.03 10.99 6.61
CA GLY A 99 -9.42 12.00 5.76
C GLY A 99 -9.07 11.53 4.35
N HIS A 100 -9.53 10.36 3.93
CA HIS A 100 -9.25 9.78 2.63
C HIS A 100 -10.51 9.78 1.77
N ARG A 101 -10.59 10.71 0.83
CA ARG A 101 -11.76 10.84 -0.03
C ARG A 101 -11.76 9.79 -1.14
N THR A 102 -12.94 9.48 -1.65
CA THR A 102 -13.10 8.67 -2.86
C THR A 102 -12.71 9.51 -4.08
N ILE A 103 -11.75 9.01 -4.87
CA ILE A 103 -11.27 9.67 -6.07
C ILE A 103 -12.15 9.34 -7.27
N LEU A 104 -12.55 8.08 -7.36
CA LEU A 104 -13.28 7.56 -8.51
C LEU A 104 -14.14 6.39 -8.06
N GLN A 105 -15.38 6.34 -8.56
CA GLN A 105 -16.25 5.18 -8.38
C GLN A 105 -16.60 4.60 -9.75
N MET A 106 -16.53 3.29 -9.84
CA MET A 106 -16.78 2.56 -11.07
C MET A 106 -17.90 1.55 -10.87
N LYS A 107 -18.67 1.34 -11.93
CA LYS A 107 -19.72 0.34 -11.96
C LYS A 107 -19.72 -0.33 -13.33
N ALA A 108 -19.76 -1.65 -13.34
CA ALA A 108 -19.86 -2.44 -14.56
C ALA A 108 -20.66 -3.71 -14.28
N ASP A 109 -20.93 -4.47 -15.33
CA ASP A 109 -21.61 -5.77 -15.20
C ASP A 109 -20.79 -6.67 -14.30
N GLY A 110 -21.12 -7.04 -13.19
CA GLY A 110 -20.37 -7.87 -12.26
C GLY A 110 -19.91 -7.15 -11.02
N GLY A 111 -20.17 -5.85 -10.89
CA GLY A 111 -19.95 -5.21 -9.62
C GLY A 111 -19.58 -3.74 -9.64
N ARG A 112 -19.19 -3.29 -8.46
CA ARG A 112 -18.76 -1.93 -8.18
C ARG A 112 -17.38 -1.95 -7.54
N TRP A 113 -16.59 -0.95 -7.84
CA TRP A 113 -15.32 -0.70 -7.15
C TRP A 113 -15.04 0.79 -7.09
N ALA A 114 -14.18 1.18 -6.19
CA ALA A 114 -13.83 2.58 -5.99
C ALA A 114 -12.36 2.72 -5.65
N TYR A 115 -11.85 3.92 -5.77
CA TYR A 115 -10.44 4.24 -5.49
C TYR A 115 -10.34 5.33 -4.43
N ILE A 116 -9.44 5.11 -3.48
CA ILE A 116 -8.94 6.13 -2.56
C ILE A 116 -7.43 6.25 -2.80
N GLU A 117 -6.78 7.24 -2.20
CA GLU A 117 -5.32 7.40 -2.29
C GLU A 117 -4.64 7.05 -0.97
N ASP A 118 -3.45 6.45 -1.08
CA ASP A 118 -2.57 6.33 0.07
C ASP A 118 -1.86 7.68 0.35
N PRO A 119 -1.05 7.79 1.43
CA PRO A 119 -0.37 9.06 1.73
C PRO A 119 0.58 9.59 0.66
N ASP A 120 1.07 8.75 -0.24
CA ASP A 120 1.95 9.14 -1.34
C ASP A 120 1.20 9.35 -2.66
N GLY A 121 -0.12 9.23 -2.64
CA GLY A 121 -0.96 9.39 -3.83
C GLY A 121 -1.17 8.13 -4.65
N ASN A 122 -0.67 6.97 -4.18
CA ASN A 122 -0.93 5.70 -4.86
C ASN A 122 -2.41 5.36 -4.77
N TRP A 123 -2.96 4.89 -5.87
CA TRP A 123 -4.36 4.51 -5.92
C TRP A 123 -4.58 3.17 -5.22
N ILE A 124 -5.60 3.13 -4.37
CA ILE A 124 -6.04 1.94 -3.65
C ILE A 124 -7.46 1.62 -4.12
N GLU A 125 -7.60 0.51 -4.80
CA GLU A 125 -8.91 0.02 -5.23
C GLU A 125 -9.58 -0.72 -4.08
N LEU A 126 -10.84 -0.43 -3.82
CA LEU A 126 -11.69 -1.16 -2.89
C LEU A 126 -12.85 -1.80 -3.65
N PHE A 127 -13.12 -3.07 -3.40
CA PHE A 127 -14.24 -3.80 -4.04
C PHE A 127 -14.87 -4.83 -3.13
#